data_9d3b1bea8de58167e2d8eb73a6d88453
#
_entry.id   9d3b1bea8de58167e2d8eb73a6d88453
#
_cell.length_a   1.000
_cell.length_b   1.000
_cell.length_c   1.000
_cell.angle_alpha   90.00
_cell.angle_beta   90.00
_cell.angle_gamma   90.00
#
_symmetry.space_group_name_H-M   'P 1'
#
loop_
_entity.id
_entity.type
_entity.pdbx_description
1 polymer ?
#
loop_
_entity_poly.entity_id
_entity_poly.type
_entity_poly.pdbx_seq_one_letter_code
_entity_poly.pdbx_strand_id
1 'polypeptide(L)'
;MKGKKVFYIAMFFAIIFMLFRCEGRDSREYLEERIGNQISRVYPTKNLEDLFVEFPNGFTIYQAYLLTDKIIKIELDGTEKGKPIEGTIKQINSKSGAEEKKIVVTYDKGKYSYDNEEEARKLWPIGRFLFQEMTLNKEILSKFKLKSTYYNRNNGGFDLEYVVKNEQLNEFLKLENQPQVTLGFHGSNANRGYYYTLSVDVDSDFTFAERISE
;
A
#
# COMPACT_ATOMS: atom_id res chain seq x y z
N MET A 1 -52.90 -3.57 29.15
CA MET A 1 -52.62 -2.95 27.79
C MET A 1 -51.42 -2.03 27.72
N LYS A 2 -50.92 -1.42 28.82
CA LYS A 2 -49.76 -0.52 28.78
C LYS A 2 -48.41 -1.23 28.49
N GLY A 3 -48.18 -2.45 28.98
CA GLY A 3 -46.94 -3.18 28.77
C GLY A 3 -46.62 -3.58 27.31
N LYS A 4 -47.65 -3.90 26.50
CA LYS A 4 -47.46 -4.26 25.12
C LYS A 4 -46.99 -3.07 24.23
N LYS A 5 -47.51 -1.87 24.53
CA LYS A 5 -47.09 -0.64 23.80
C LYS A 5 -45.64 -0.28 24.08
N VAL A 6 -45.18 -0.41 25.32
CA VAL A 6 -43.78 -0.15 25.69
C VAL A 6 -42.84 -1.17 25.02
N PHE A 7 -43.22 -2.44 24.92
CA PHE A 7 -42.46 -3.49 24.23
C PHE A 7 -42.30 -3.19 22.71
N TYR A 8 -43.36 -2.77 22.03
CA TYR A 8 -43.28 -2.42 20.61
C TYR A 8 -42.43 -1.17 20.35
N ILE A 9 -42.47 -0.20 21.25
CA ILE A 9 -41.62 1.00 21.16
C ILE A 9 -40.15 0.63 21.36
N ALA A 10 -39.81 -0.18 22.35
CA ALA A 10 -38.44 -0.65 22.58
C ALA A 10 -37.91 -1.49 21.41
N MET A 11 -38.77 -2.36 20.83
CA MET A 11 -38.40 -3.17 19.67
C MET A 11 -38.21 -2.30 18.41
N PHE A 12 -39.01 -1.25 18.22
CA PHE A 12 -38.87 -0.29 17.12
C PHE A 12 -37.55 0.50 17.24
N PHE A 13 -37.22 0.97 18.45
CA PHE A 13 -35.91 1.62 18.68
C PHE A 13 -34.73 0.67 18.51
N ALA A 14 -34.85 -0.60 18.91
CA ALA A 14 -33.80 -1.60 18.66
C ALA A 14 -33.58 -1.88 17.17
N ILE A 15 -34.66 -1.93 16.38
CA ILE A 15 -34.59 -2.10 14.92
C ILE A 15 -33.98 -0.87 14.26
N ILE A 16 -34.37 0.34 14.70
CA ILE A 16 -33.76 1.59 14.22
C ILE A 16 -32.27 1.61 14.55
N PHE A 17 -31.87 1.25 15.78
CA PHE A 17 -30.46 1.16 16.18
C PHE A 17 -29.67 0.13 15.36
N MET A 18 -30.27 -1.01 14.98
CA MET A 18 -29.65 -1.99 14.10
C MET A 18 -29.51 -1.48 12.66
N LEU A 19 -30.46 -0.68 12.18
CA LEU A 19 -30.39 -0.08 10.83
C LEU A 19 -29.33 1.03 10.75
N PHE A 20 -29.11 1.78 11.82
CA PHE A 20 -28.04 2.80 11.86
C PHE A 20 -26.62 2.21 12.07
N ARG A 21 -26.48 0.93 12.47
CA ARG A 21 -25.18 0.26 12.56
C ARG A 21 -24.77 -0.49 11.28
N CYS A 22 -25.55 -0.43 10.24
CA CYS A 22 -25.17 -0.92 8.93
C CYS A 22 -24.36 0.17 8.19
N GLU A 23 -23.25 0.66 8.78
CA GLU A 23 -22.22 1.30 7.99
C GLU A 23 -21.80 0.33 6.92
N GLY A 24 -22.01 0.68 5.65
CA GLY A 24 -21.66 -0.18 4.54
C GLY A 24 -20.15 -0.47 4.61
N ARG A 25 -19.73 -1.68 4.25
CA ARG A 25 -18.31 -2.04 4.16
C ARG A 25 -17.52 -1.18 3.17
N ASP A 26 -18.21 -0.36 2.41
CA ASP A 26 -17.73 0.66 1.49
C ASP A 26 -17.64 2.07 2.14
N SER A 27 -18.01 2.20 3.44
CA SER A 27 -17.86 3.47 4.13
C SER A 27 -16.38 3.80 4.35
N ARG A 28 -16.10 5.10 4.38
CA ARG A 28 -14.76 5.63 4.69
C ARG A 28 -14.25 5.08 6.01
N GLU A 29 -15.06 5.16 7.05
CA GLU A 29 -14.71 4.78 8.42
C GLU A 29 -14.34 3.29 8.50
N TYR A 30 -15.11 2.43 7.86
CA TYR A 30 -14.83 1.00 7.82
C TYR A 30 -13.51 0.68 7.12
N LEU A 31 -13.27 1.29 5.95
CA LEU A 31 -12.05 1.05 5.18
C LEU A 31 -10.82 1.65 5.87
N GLU A 32 -10.92 2.87 6.41
CA GLU A 32 -9.83 3.50 7.16
C GLU A 32 -9.46 2.72 8.43
N GLU A 33 -10.43 2.18 9.16
CA GLU A 33 -10.18 1.33 10.32
C GLU A 33 -9.40 0.08 9.91
N ARG A 34 -9.89 -0.59 8.88
CA ARG A 34 -9.30 -1.84 8.39
C ARG A 34 -7.91 -1.64 7.82
N ILE A 35 -7.76 -0.67 6.92
CA ILE A 35 -6.48 -0.40 6.23
C ILE A 35 -5.49 0.21 7.20
N GLY A 36 -5.90 1.21 7.98
CA GLY A 36 -5.03 1.93 8.90
C GLY A 36 -4.38 1.04 9.95
N ASN A 37 -5.12 0.05 10.48
CA ASN A 37 -4.58 -0.92 11.44
C ASN A 37 -3.58 -1.89 10.79
N GLN A 38 -3.75 -2.23 9.52
CA GLN A 38 -2.84 -3.13 8.83
C GLN A 38 -1.59 -2.39 8.32
N ILE A 39 -1.78 -1.25 7.66
CA ILE A 39 -0.68 -0.53 7.04
C ILE A 39 0.30 0.04 8.08
N SER A 40 -0.19 0.42 9.27
CA SER A 40 0.63 0.90 10.37
C SER A 40 1.62 -0.14 10.92
N ARG A 41 1.43 -1.43 10.61
CA ARG A 41 2.37 -2.50 10.97
C ARG A 41 3.65 -2.43 10.14
N VAL A 42 3.59 -1.80 8.97
CA VAL A 42 4.70 -1.73 8.01
C VAL A 42 5.20 -0.30 7.84
N TYR A 43 4.31 0.71 7.84
CA TYR A 43 4.65 2.11 7.63
C TYR A 43 4.74 2.90 8.95
N PRO A 44 5.96 3.23 9.50
CA PRO A 44 7.27 3.02 8.87
C PRO A 44 8.00 1.77 9.38
N THR A 45 8.78 1.13 8.50
CA THR A 45 9.78 0.12 8.86
C THR A 45 11.13 0.55 8.30
N LYS A 46 12.07 0.91 9.16
CA LYS A 46 13.34 1.53 8.73
C LYS A 46 14.30 0.55 8.04
N ASN A 47 14.47 -0.63 8.61
CA ASN A 47 15.35 -1.68 8.04
C ASN A 47 14.48 -2.80 7.48
N LEU A 48 14.87 -3.36 6.34
CA LEU A 48 14.07 -4.43 5.71
C LEU A 48 14.02 -5.69 6.59
N GLU A 49 15.07 -5.96 7.34
CA GLU A 49 15.11 -7.12 8.26
C GLU A 49 14.06 -7.04 9.37
N ASP A 50 13.63 -5.82 9.74
CA ASP A 50 12.61 -5.62 10.77
C ASP A 50 11.22 -6.11 10.29
N LEU A 51 11.01 -6.26 8.98
CA LEU A 51 9.79 -6.86 8.43
C LEU A 51 9.57 -8.31 8.90
N PHE A 52 10.63 -9.04 9.27
CA PHE A 52 10.48 -10.38 9.85
C PHE A 52 9.79 -10.40 11.23
N VAL A 53 9.60 -9.26 11.86
CA VAL A 53 8.77 -9.15 13.08
C VAL A 53 7.29 -9.35 12.71
N GLU A 54 6.86 -8.78 11.59
CA GLU A 54 5.49 -8.86 11.10
C GLU A 54 5.25 -10.10 10.22
N PHE A 55 6.28 -10.54 9.50
CA PHE A 55 6.26 -11.64 8.53
C PHE A 55 7.32 -12.69 8.85
N PRO A 56 7.15 -13.48 9.94
CA PRO A 56 8.19 -14.41 10.40
C PRO A 56 8.46 -15.56 9.42
N ASN A 57 7.53 -15.85 8.51
CA ASN A 57 7.65 -16.91 7.50
C ASN A 57 8.22 -16.43 6.16
N GLY A 58 8.50 -15.14 6.05
CA GLY A 58 9.00 -14.50 4.84
C GLY A 58 8.05 -13.48 4.26
N PHE A 59 8.56 -12.71 3.31
CA PHE A 59 7.81 -11.66 2.62
C PHE A 59 8.41 -11.34 1.26
N THR A 60 7.58 -10.78 0.39
CA THR A 60 8.01 -10.15 -0.86
C THR A 60 7.71 -8.66 -0.82
N ILE A 61 8.71 -7.83 -1.12
CA ILE A 61 8.56 -6.39 -1.33
C ILE A 61 8.52 -6.14 -2.84
N TYR A 62 7.54 -5.39 -3.28
CA TYR A 62 7.38 -4.96 -4.64
C TYR A 62 7.26 -3.44 -4.71
N GLN A 63 8.04 -2.82 -5.60
CA GLN A 63 7.91 -1.39 -5.93
C GLN A 63 7.99 -1.23 -7.44
N ALA A 64 7.14 -0.39 -8.01
CA ALA A 64 7.14 -0.12 -9.44
C ALA A 64 6.93 1.35 -9.75
N TYR A 65 7.60 1.80 -10.81
CA TYR A 65 7.42 3.11 -11.44
C TYR A 65 6.93 2.85 -12.86
N LEU A 66 5.67 3.16 -13.10
CA LEU A 66 5.03 3.02 -14.41
C LEU A 66 5.16 4.35 -15.13
N LEU A 67 5.93 4.36 -16.21
CA LEU A 67 6.18 5.50 -17.06
C LEU A 67 5.57 5.21 -18.45
N THR A 68 5.39 6.22 -19.27
CA THR A 68 4.76 6.10 -20.60
C THR A 68 5.37 5.00 -21.48
N ASP A 69 6.70 4.87 -21.47
CA ASP A 69 7.45 3.97 -22.36
C ASP A 69 8.07 2.75 -21.66
N LYS A 70 8.16 2.79 -20.32
CA LYS A 70 8.82 1.74 -19.54
C LYS A 70 8.22 1.57 -18.14
N ILE A 71 8.46 0.41 -17.57
CA ILE A 71 8.18 0.07 -16.17
C ILE A 71 9.51 -0.26 -15.51
N ILE A 72 9.81 0.42 -14.39
CA ILE A 72 10.90 0.03 -13.51
C ILE A 72 10.29 -0.76 -12.36
N LYS A 73 10.68 -2.01 -12.20
CA LYS A 73 10.18 -2.92 -11.18
C LYS A 73 11.30 -3.32 -10.25
N ILE A 74 11.10 -3.16 -8.95
CA ILE A 74 11.98 -3.66 -7.89
C ILE A 74 11.21 -4.75 -7.14
N GLU A 75 11.81 -5.92 -6.96
CA GLU A 75 11.22 -7.02 -6.22
C GLU A 75 12.30 -7.65 -5.35
N LEU A 76 12.04 -7.74 -4.04
CA LEU A 76 12.94 -8.34 -3.06
C LEU A 76 12.19 -9.38 -2.23
N ASP A 77 12.82 -10.53 -1.98
CA ASP A 77 12.28 -11.63 -1.22
C ASP A 77 13.09 -11.84 0.07
N GLY A 78 12.44 -11.68 1.22
CA GLY A 78 12.94 -12.09 2.52
C GLY A 78 12.41 -13.48 2.84
N THR A 79 13.26 -14.51 2.78
CA THR A 79 12.83 -15.90 2.95
C THR A 79 13.03 -16.43 4.36
N GLU A 80 14.03 -15.93 5.09
CA GLU A 80 14.37 -16.39 6.42
C GLU A 80 15.10 -15.30 7.22
N LYS A 81 14.69 -15.09 8.45
CA LYS A 81 15.32 -14.10 9.33
C LYS A 81 16.82 -14.38 9.51
N GLY A 82 17.63 -13.34 9.32
CA GLY A 82 19.09 -13.43 9.45
C GLY A 82 19.80 -13.87 8.15
N LYS A 83 19.08 -14.21 7.10
CA LYS A 83 19.64 -14.35 5.76
C LYS A 83 19.52 -13.04 4.97
N PRO A 84 20.37 -12.83 3.96
CA PRO A 84 20.20 -11.71 3.05
C PRO A 84 18.81 -11.73 2.37
N ILE A 85 18.27 -10.54 2.14
CA ILE A 85 17.05 -10.33 1.35
C ILE A 85 17.51 -10.11 -0.09
N GLU A 86 17.03 -10.93 -1.01
CA GLU A 86 17.54 -10.97 -2.38
C GLU A 86 16.44 -10.63 -3.38
N GLY A 87 16.83 -10.11 -4.54
CA GLY A 87 15.88 -9.82 -5.59
C GLY A 87 16.46 -9.17 -6.81
N THR A 88 15.64 -8.38 -7.51
CA THR A 88 16.01 -7.78 -8.78
C THR A 88 15.43 -6.40 -8.98
N ILE A 89 16.15 -5.56 -9.74
CA ILE A 89 15.63 -4.36 -10.39
C ILE A 89 15.53 -4.67 -11.87
N LYS A 90 14.35 -4.42 -12.48
CA LYS A 90 14.10 -4.67 -13.87
C LYS A 90 13.60 -3.43 -14.59
N GLN A 91 14.04 -3.23 -15.83
CA GLN A 91 13.41 -2.34 -16.78
C GLN A 91 12.64 -3.18 -17.79
N ILE A 92 11.37 -2.88 -17.96
CA ILE A 92 10.45 -3.58 -18.83
C ILE A 92 9.86 -2.54 -19.80
N ASN A 93 9.84 -2.85 -21.09
CA ASN A 93 9.16 -2.03 -22.07
C ASN A 93 7.64 -2.09 -21.85
N SER A 94 7.00 -0.94 -21.67
CA SER A 94 5.56 -0.88 -21.31
C SER A 94 4.64 -1.40 -22.42
N LYS A 95 5.07 -1.33 -23.69
CA LYS A 95 4.27 -1.71 -24.85
C LYS A 95 4.42 -3.19 -25.21
N SER A 96 5.64 -3.70 -25.18
CA SER A 96 5.94 -5.09 -25.58
C SER A 96 5.95 -6.07 -24.41
N GLY A 97 6.08 -5.59 -23.16
CA GLY A 97 6.31 -6.42 -21.98
C GLY A 97 7.72 -7.04 -21.92
N ALA A 98 8.61 -6.71 -22.85
CA ALA A 98 9.95 -7.27 -22.90
C ALA A 98 10.84 -6.73 -21.76
N GLU A 99 11.56 -7.63 -21.08
CA GLU A 99 12.60 -7.26 -20.12
C GLU A 99 13.81 -6.73 -20.91
N GLU A 100 14.17 -5.48 -20.69
CA GLU A 100 15.29 -4.79 -21.36
C GLU A 100 16.54 -4.82 -20.50
N LYS A 101 16.38 -4.75 -19.18
CA LYS A 101 17.47 -4.76 -18.20
C LYS A 101 17.06 -5.51 -16.96
N LYS A 102 18.05 -6.19 -16.34
CA LYS A 102 17.90 -6.86 -15.05
C LYS A 102 19.17 -6.70 -14.24
N ILE A 103 19.03 -6.36 -12.97
CA ILE A 103 20.11 -6.18 -12.00
C ILE A 103 19.76 -7.00 -10.78
N VAL A 104 20.71 -7.78 -10.28
CA VAL A 104 20.56 -8.51 -9.03
C VAL A 104 20.84 -7.60 -7.86
N VAL A 105 19.97 -7.65 -6.85
CA VAL A 105 20.05 -6.85 -5.63
C VAL A 105 20.11 -7.77 -4.43
N THR A 106 20.98 -7.46 -3.51
CA THR A 106 21.03 -8.09 -2.18
C THR A 106 21.01 -7.00 -1.11
N TYR A 107 20.18 -7.20 -0.08
CA TYR A 107 20.17 -6.36 1.11
C TYR A 107 20.58 -7.20 2.32
N ASP A 108 21.64 -6.78 3.00
CA ASP A 108 22.16 -7.46 4.20
C ASP A 108 22.70 -6.41 5.19
N LYS A 109 22.31 -6.55 6.47
CA LYS A 109 22.76 -5.68 7.56
C LYS A 109 22.63 -4.18 7.27
N GLY A 110 21.46 -3.80 6.76
CA GLY A 110 21.13 -2.40 6.48
C GLY A 110 21.75 -1.84 5.19
N LYS A 111 22.32 -2.67 4.32
CA LYS A 111 23.02 -2.21 3.11
C LYS A 111 22.58 -2.96 1.86
N TYR A 112 22.39 -2.20 0.79
CA TYR A 112 22.21 -2.76 -0.56
C TYR A 112 23.55 -3.03 -1.23
N SER A 113 23.62 -4.12 -1.98
CA SER A 113 24.67 -4.43 -2.94
C SER A 113 24.04 -4.87 -4.27
N TYR A 114 24.72 -4.57 -5.37
CA TYR A 114 24.23 -4.80 -6.72
C TYR A 114 25.29 -5.46 -7.56
N ASP A 115 24.92 -6.32 -8.49
CA ASP A 115 25.84 -6.86 -9.51
C ASP A 115 26.29 -5.79 -10.51
N ASN A 116 25.48 -4.73 -10.70
CA ASN A 116 25.83 -3.53 -11.46
C ASN A 116 25.31 -2.26 -10.75
N GLU A 117 26.15 -1.68 -9.91
CA GLU A 117 25.76 -0.52 -9.08
C GLU A 117 25.46 0.74 -9.89
N GLU A 118 26.22 0.99 -10.98
CA GLU A 118 26.00 2.17 -11.82
C GLU A 118 24.61 2.13 -12.47
N GLU A 119 24.25 0.98 -13.03
CA GLU A 119 22.95 0.80 -13.67
C GLU A 119 21.80 0.76 -12.63
N ALA A 120 22.04 0.16 -11.47
CA ALA A 120 21.07 0.16 -10.36
C ALA A 120 20.69 1.59 -9.95
N ARG A 121 21.68 2.46 -9.76
CA ARG A 121 21.48 3.88 -9.42
C ARG A 121 20.72 4.67 -10.50
N LYS A 122 20.88 4.29 -11.78
CA LYS A 122 20.11 4.90 -12.89
C LYS A 122 18.65 4.45 -12.88
N LEU A 123 18.40 3.16 -12.65
CA LEU A 123 17.05 2.60 -12.67
C LEU A 123 16.28 2.88 -11.37
N TRP A 124 16.95 2.83 -10.23
CA TRP A 124 16.35 3.04 -8.91
C TRP A 124 17.09 4.14 -8.12
N PRO A 125 17.02 5.40 -8.56
CA PRO A 125 17.79 6.50 -8.00
C PRO A 125 17.35 6.88 -6.57
N ILE A 126 16.19 6.44 -6.12
CA ILE A 126 15.70 6.63 -4.75
C ILE A 126 16.42 5.66 -3.82
N GLY A 127 16.64 4.40 -4.23
CA GLY A 127 17.40 3.39 -3.49
C GLY A 127 16.77 2.98 -2.16
N ARG A 128 15.45 3.16 -2.00
CA ARG A 128 14.69 2.84 -0.79
C ARG A 128 13.20 2.73 -1.09
N PHE A 129 12.48 2.14 -0.16
CA PHE A 129 11.03 1.94 -0.25
C PHE A 129 10.28 3.06 0.47
N LEU A 130 9.05 3.34 0.04
CA LEU A 130 8.21 4.38 0.65
C LEU A 130 7.87 4.05 2.10
N PHE A 131 7.66 2.77 2.41
CA PHE A 131 7.37 2.35 3.79
C PHE A 131 8.55 2.58 4.76
N GLN A 132 9.78 2.79 4.28
CA GLN A 132 10.91 3.16 5.13
C GLN A 132 10.86 4.63 5.56
N GLU A 133 10.17 5.46 4.81
CA GLU A 133 10.13 6.92 4.99
C GLU A 133 8.81 7.40 5.59
N MET A 134 7.69 6.89 5.09
CA MET A 134 6.37 7.45 5.37
C MET A 134 5.69 6.74 6.53
N THR A 135 5.10 7.52 7.45
CA THR A 135 4.21 6.99 8.48
C THR A 135 2.78 7.02 7.96
N LEU A 136 2.10 5.87 8.00
CA LEU A 136 0.69 5.73 7.63
C LEU A 136 -0.07 4.99 8.71
N ASN A 137 -1.22 5.53 9.11
CA ASN A 137 -2.15 4.92 10.06
C ASN A 137 -3.54 5.56 9.87
N LYS A 138 -4.54 5.02 10.57
CA LYS A 138 -5.91 5.52 10.50
C LYS A 138 -6.02 7.03 10.76
N GLU A 139 -5.30 7.54 11.76
CA GLU A 139 -5.35 8.98 12.11
C GLU A 139 -4.84 9.87 10.98
N ILE A 140 -3.78 9.45 10.30
CA ILE A 140 -3.22 10.17 9.15
C ILE A 140 -4.17 10.09 7.96
N LEU A 141 -4.70 8.89 7.65
CA LEU A 141 -5.64 8.68 6.55
C LEU A 141 -6.89 9.53 6.70
N SER A 142 -7.43 9.64 7.92
CA SER A 142 -8.64 10.43 8.19
C SER A 142 -8.48 11.93 7.93
N LYS A 143 -7.24 12.45 7.89
CA LYS A 143 -6.93 13.85 7.59
C LYS A 143 -6.88 14.14 6.09
N PHE A 144 -6.75 13.11 5.24
CA PHE A 144 -6.70 13.29 3.80
C PHE A 144 -8.08 13.54 3.21
N LYS A 145 -8.13 14.28 2.11
CA LYS A 145 -9.37 14.50 1.36
C LYS A 145 -9.75 13.23 0.61
N LEU A 146 -10.85 12.60 1.03
CA LEU A 146 -11.38 11.42 0.34
C LEU A 146 -11.72 11.76 -1.12
N LYS A 147 -11.30 10.89 -2.05
CA LYS A 147 -11.66 10.91 -3.47
C LYS A 147 -12.74 9.88 -3.76
N SER A 148 -12.50 8.62 -3.38
CA SER A 148 -13.45 7.52 -3.61
C SER A 148 -13.24 6.37 -2.64
N THR A 149 -14.30 5.56 -2.46
CA THR A 149 -14.28 4.27 -1.78
C THR A 149 -14.99 3.23 -2.63
N TYR A 150 -14.52 2.00 -2.57
CA TYR A 150 -15.17 0.86 -3.18
C TYR A 150 -14.95 -0.39 -2.33
N TYR A 151 -15.96 -1.25 -2.25
CA TYR A 151 -15.87 -2.56 -1.61
C TYR A 151 -16.65 -3.61 -2.38
N ASN A 152 -15.99 -4.68 -2.80
CA ASN A 152 -16.60 -5.83 -3.44
C ASN A 152 -16.97 -6.89 -2.39
N ARG A 153 -18.26 -7.10 -2.18
CA ARG A 153 -18.77 -8.04 -1.17
C ARG A 153 -18.49 -9.51 -1.50
N ASN A 154 -18.25 -9.84 -2.76
CA ASN A 154 -18.05 -11.23 -3.20
C ASN A 154 -16.64 -11.75 -2.88
N ASN A 155 -15.63 -10.92 -3.08
CA ASN A 155 -14.22 -11.30 -2.88
C ASN A 155 -13.48 -10.44 -1.83
N GLY A 156 -14.19 -9.45 -1.23
CA GLY A 156 -13.62 -8.54 -0.24
C GLY A 156 -12.57 -7.58 -0.82
N GLY A 157 -12.52 -7.44 -2.14
CA GLY A 157 -11.70 -6.43 -2.80
C GLY A 157 -12.16 -5.03 -2.43
N PHE A 158 -11.24 -4.12 -2.26
CA PHE A 158 -11.54 -2.75 -1.90
C PHE A 158 -10.56 -1.79 -2.55
N ASP A 159 -11.04 -0.56 -2.74
CA ASP A 159 -10.25 0.59 -3.12
C ASP A 159 -10.60 1.75 -2.19
N LEU A 160 -9.57 2.46 -1.73
CA LEU A 160 -9.70 3.67 -0.91
C LEU A 160 -8.73 4.70 -1.46
N GLU A 161 -9.27 5.77 -2.05
CA GLU A 161 -8.48 6.79 -2.73
C GLU A 161 -8.64 8.16 -2.08
N TYR A 162 -7.52 8.88 -2.01
CA TYR A 162 -7.44 10.23 -1.50
C TYR A 162 -6.79 11.18 -2.50
N VAL A 163 -7.20 12.43 -2.44
CA VAL A 163 -6.49 13.53 -3.09
C VAL A 163 -5.59 14.16 -2.05
N VAL A 164 -4.28 14.06 -2.25
CA VAL A 164 -3.30 14.52 -1.28
C VAL A 164 -2.30 15.50 -1.88
N LYS A 165 -1.88 16.46 -1.07
CA LYS A 165 -0.69 17.27 -1.29
C LYS A 165 0.20 17.06 -0.07
N ASN A 166 1.20 16.18 -0.20
CA ASN A 166 2.06 15.77 0.89
C ASN A 166 3.52 15.97 0.47
N GLU A 167 4.24 16.83 1.21
CA GLU A 167 5.61 17.21 0.89
C GLU A 167 6.55 15.99 0.93
N GLN A 168 6.47 15.18 1.99
CA GLN A 168 7.30 13.98 2.15
C GLN A 168 7.11 12.97 1.00
N LEU A 169 5.86 12.76 0.55
CA LEU A 169 5.56 11.90 -0.59
C LEU A 169 6.12 12.47 -1.90
N ASN A 170 5.93 13.77 -2.11
CA ASN A 170 6.42 14.45 -3.30
C ASN A 170 7.95 14.46 -3.36
N GLU A 171 8.62 14.68 -2.23
CA GLU A 171 10.09 14.62 -2.12
C GLU A 171 10.60 13.19 -2.36
N PHE A 172 9.95 12.18 -1.78
CA PHE A 172 10.30 10.78 -2.00
C PHE A 172 10.24 10.42 -3.48
N LEU A 173 9.15 10.80 -4.17
CA LEU A 173 8.96 10.53 -5.59
C LEU A 173 9.70 11.52 -6.50
N LYS A 174 10.38 12.52 -5.94
CA LYS A 174 11.10 13.60 -6.68
C LYS A 174 10.19 14.35 -7.65
N LEU A 175 8.94 14.61 -7.22
CA LEU A 175 7.97 15.34 -8.04
C LEU A 175 8.25 16.83 -8.00
N GLU A 176 8.43 17.43 -9.19
CA GLU A 176 8.60 18.87 -9.32
C GLU A 176 7.30 19.62 -8.98
N ASN A 177 7.44 20.84 -8.49
CA ASN A 177 6.32 21.75 -8.18
C ASN A 177 5.31 21.23 -7.13
N GLN A 178 5.65 20.19 -6.36
CA GLN A 178 4.81 19.67 -5.29
C GLN A 178 3.33 19.47 -5.72
N PRO A 179 3.05 18.66 -6.73
CA PRO A 179 1.71 18.49 -7.27
C PRO A 179 0.75 17.87 -6.24
N GLN A 180 -0.54 18.03 -6.50
CA GLN A 180 -1.58 17.24 -5.86
C GLN A 180 -1.68 15.90 -6.58
N VAL A 181 -1.66 14.79 -5.83
CA VAL A 181 -1.66 13.43 -6.38
C VAL A 181 -2.84 12.62 -5.84
N THR A 182 -3.17 11.52 -6.51
CA THR A 182 -4.09 10.51 -5.95
C THR A 182 -3.27 9.45 -5.21
N LEU A 183 -3.51 9.32 -3.89
CA LEU A 183 -2.99 8.24 -3.07
C LEU A 183 -4.06 7.17 -2.94
N GLY A 184 -3.79 5.96 -3.43
CA GLY A 184 -4.70 4.83 -3.43
C GLY A 184 -4.23 3.69 -2.55
N PHE A 185 -5.18 3.00 -1.92
CA PHE A 185 -4.95 1.74 -1.22
C PHE A 185 -5.87 0.68 -1.81
N HIS A 186 -5.29 -0.41 -2.27
CA HIS A 186 -5.99 -1.50 -2.94
C HIS A 186 -5.67 -2.83 -2.28
N GLY A 187 -6.65 -3.68 -2.14
CA GLY A 187 -6.45 -4.99 -1.53
C GLY A 187 -7.63 -5.93 -1.71
N SER A 188 -7.49 -7.14 -1.18
CA SER A 188 -8.52 -8.17 -1.25
C SER A 188 -8.48 -9.06 -0.01
N ASN A 189 -9.63 -9.66 0.36
CA ASN A 189 -9.70 -10.72 1.36
C ASN A 189 -9.31 -12.11 0.82
N ALA A 190 -9.07 -12.22 -0.48
CA ALA A 190 -8.73 -13.51 -1.10
C ALA A 190 -7.39 -14.06 -0.58
N ASN A 191 -6.50 -13.18 -0.14
CA ASN A 191 -5.23 -13.55 0.46
C ASN A 191 -5.38 -13.62 1.98
N ARG A 192 -4.91 -14.71 2.57
CA ARG A 192 -5.00 -14.95 4.02
C ARG A 192 -3.95 -14.19 4.83
N GLY A 193 -2.92 -13.65 4.19
CA GLY A 193 -1.86 -12.85 4.78
C GLY A 193 -2.03 -11.35 4.54
N TYR A 194 -0.97 -10.60 4.82
CA TYR A 194 -0.89 -9.18 4.49
C TYR A 194 -0.75 -9.01 2.97
N TYR A 195 -1.62 -8.22 2.37
CA TYR A 195 -1.57 -7.90 0.95
C TYR A 195 -2.27 -6.57 0.68
N TYR A 196 -1.50 -5.51 0.68
CA TYR A 196 -1.99 -4.19 0.33
C TYR A 196 -1.06 -3.56 -0.69
N THR A 197 -1.65 -3.01 -1.74
CA THR A 197 -0.94 -2.16 -2.69
C THR A 197 -1.26 -0.72 -2.36
N LEU A 198 -0.23 0.07 -2.15
CA LEU A 198 -0.31 1.52 -2.17
C LEU A 198 0.03 1.98 -3.57
N SER A 199 -0.78 2.87 -4.15
CA SER A 199 -0.49 3.53 -5.42
C SER A 199 -0.45 5.05 -5.26
N VAL A 200 0.34 5.70 -6.10
CA VAL A 200 0.35 7.15 -6.25
C VAL A 200 0.25 7.48 -7.73
N ASP A 201 -0.89 8.05 -8.11
CA ASP A 201 -1.12 8.51 -9.47
C ASP A 201 -0.91 10.03 -9.52
N VAL A 202 0.06 10.47 -10.31
CA VAL A 202 0.41 11.88 -10.47
C VAL A 202 -0.35 12.47 -11.64
N ASP A 203 -0.27 11.82 -12.80
CA ASP A 203 -0.93 12.17 -14.05
C ASP A 203 -1.10 10.91 -14.92
N SER A 204 -1.37 11.08 -16.23
CA SER A 204 -1.48 9.96 -17.18
C SER A 204 -0.16 9.25 -17.46
N ASP A 205 0.96 9.87 -17.14
CA ASP A 205 2.29 9.45 -17.60
C ASP A 205 3.13 8.83 -16.48
N PHE A 206 2.70 8.97 -15.21
CA PHE A 206 3.43 8.45 -14.08
C PHE A 206 2.51 7.89 -12.99
N THR A 207 2.67 6.59 -12.69
CA THR A 207 2.11 5.91 -11.52
C THR A 207 3.22 5.21 -10.75
N PHE A 208 3.21 5.39 -9.44
CA PHE A 208 4.02 4.64 -8.50
C PHE A 208 3.16 3.60 -7.79
N ALA A 209 3.71 2.42 -7.55
CA ALA A 209 3.05 1.39 -6.76
C ALA A 209 4.05 0.72 -5.80
N GLU A 210 3.60 0.46 -4.57
CA GLU A 210 4.37 -0.29 -3.59
C GLU A 210 3.47 -1.32 -2.89
N ARG A 211 3.99 -2.53 -2.70
CA ARG A 211 3.27 -3.63 -2.07
C ARG A 211 4.22 -4.47 -1.25
N ILE A 212 3.73 -4.93 -0.10
CA ILE A 212 4.34 -6.01 0.67
C ILE A 212 3.33 -7.14 0.75
N SER A 213 3.81 -8.37 0.61
CA SER A 213 2.98 -9.58 0.71
C SER A 213 3.73 -10.67 1.46
N GLU A 214 2.98 -11.44 2.27
CA GLU A 214 3.40 -12.67 2.91
C GLU A 214 3.19 -13.88 1.98
#